data_05e391208ab898c594d4e2ccc1e502ac
#
_entry.id   05e391208ab898c594d4e2ccc1e502ac
#
_cell.length_a   1.000
_cell.length_b   1.000
_cell.length_c   1.000
_cell.angle_alpha   90.00
_cell.angle_beta   90.00
_cell.angle_gamma   90.00
#
_symmetry.space_group_name_H-M   'P 1'
#
loop_
_entity.id
_entity.type
_entity.pdbx_description
1 polymer ?
#
loop_
_entity_poly.entity_id
_entity_poly.type
_entity_poly.pdbx_seq_one_letter_code
_entity_poly.pdbx_strand_id
1 'polypeptide(L)'
;MPEKCPVCGKEMKEVTDDNRTWAAEHVVGVAKGAPEDIIADLRANFNGECCEVGMYLAMARVAHREGYPEIGLYWEKAAWEEAEHAAKFAELLGEVITDSTAENLKMRVEAEYGATAGKTDLAKRAKALNLDAIHDTVHEMARDEARHGKALEGLYNRYFKK
;
A
#
# COMPACT_ATOMS: atom_id res chain seq x y z
N MET A 1 6.90 34.04 -6.01
CA MET A 1 7.57 33.62 -4.75
C MET A 1 8.32 34.81 -4.17
N PRO A 2 8.49 34.92 -2.86
CA PRO A 2 9.35 35.98 -2.31
C PRO A 2 10.78 35.78 -2.78
N GLU A 3 11.47 36.85 -3.18
CA GLU A 3 12.85 36.79 -3.65
C GLU A 3 13.86 36.38 -2.59
N LYS A 4 13.49 36.50 -1.31
CA LYS A 4 14.33 36.13 -0.15
C LYS A 4 13.58 35.28 0.84
N CYS A 5 14.28 34.29 1.40
CA CYS A 5 13.75 33.45 2.48
C CYS A 5 13.36 34.32 3.69
N PRO A 6 12.10 34.27 4.18
CA PRO A 6 11.66 35.09 5.30
C PRO A 6 12.30 34.70 6.65
N VAL A 7 12.94 33.53 6.72
CA VAL A 7 13.57 33.02 7.96
C VAL A 7 15.05 33.34 8.01
N CYS A 8 15.79 33.17 6.92
CA CYS A 8 17.25 33.34 6.93
C CYS A 8 17.78 34.46 6.01
N GLY A 9 16.89 35.16 5.28
CA GLY A 9 17.24 36.30 4.41
C GLY A 9 18.04 35.97 3.15
N LYS A 10 18.34 34.67 2.90
CA LYS A 10 19.05 34.24 1.69
C LYS A 10 18.15 34.35 0.45
N GLU A 11 18.74 34.72 -0.69
CA GLU A 11 18.03 34.68 -1.97
C GLU A 11 17.52 33.29 -2.25
N MET A 12 16.24 33.22 -2.58
CA MET A 12 15.59 31.97 -3.02
C MET A 12 15.79 31.87 -4.54
N LYS A 13 16.62 30.93 -4.96
CA LYS A 13 16.74 30.60 -6.37
C LYS A 13 15.62 29.60 -6.72
N GLU A 14 14.96 29.83 -7.85
CA GLU A 14 14.14 28.78 -8.45
C GLU A 14 14.99 27.54 -8.65
N VAL A 15 14.47 26.37 -8.23
CA VAL A 15 15.08 25.09 -8.58
C VAL A 15 14.77 24.89 -10.06
N THR A 16 15.68 25.37 -10.91
CA THR A 16 15.62 25.09 -12.34
C THR A 16 16.01 23.64 -12.56
N ASP A 17 15.49 23.05 -13.62
CA ASP A 17 15.87 21.74 -14.16
C ASP A 17 17.34 21.80 -14.60
N ASP A 18 18.26 21.82 -13.65
CA ASP A 18 19.66 21.68 -13.95
C ASP A 18 20.00 20.18 -13.91
N ASN A 19 20.90 19.75 -14.77
CA ASN A 19 21.36 18.36 -14.91
C ASN A 19 22.16 17.87 -13.67
N ARG A 20 21.65 18.15 -12.46
CA ARG A 20 22.27 17.64 -11.23
C ARG A 20 22.01 16.14 -11.12
N THR A 21 23.06 15.37 -11.07
CA THR A 21 23.02 13.97 -10.66
C THR A 21 23.26 13.87 -9.17
N TRP A 22 22.37 13.19 -8.48
CA TRP A 22 22.53 12.91 -7.07
C TRP A 22 23.57 11.79 -6.89
N ALA A 23 24.43 11.90 -5.87
CA ALA A 23 25.44 10.89 -5.59
C ALA A 23 24.84 9.51 -5.21
N ALA A 24 23.59 9.51 -4.73
CA ALA A 24 22.79 8.32 -4.50
C ALA A 24 21.37 8.62 -4.94
N GLU A 25 20.83 7.82 -5.85
CA GLU A 25 19.44 7.88 -6.28
C GLU A 25 18.66 6.76 -5.60
N HIS A 26 17.45 7.10 -5.14
CA HIS A 26 16.48 6.09 -4.71
C HIS A 26 15.67 5.67 -5.93
N VAL A 27 15.82 4.42 -6.33
CA VAL A 27 15.20 3.86 -7.54
C VAL A 27 14.35 2.66 -7.17
N VAL A 28 13.08 2.64 -7.61
CA VAL A 28 12.24 1.45 -7.51
C VAL A 28 12.79 0.35 -8.42
N GLY A 29 12.89 -0.87 -7.90
CA GLY A 29 13.37 -2.03 -8.66
C GLY A 29 14.90 -2.14 -8.71
N VAL A 30 15.60 -1.65 -7.68
CA VAL A 30 17.07 -1.75 -7.58
C VAL A 30 17.58 -3.19 -7.59
N ALA A 31 16.74 -4.15 -7.19
CA ALA A 31 17.05 -5.58 -7.22
C ALA A 31 16.96 -6.19 -8.63
N LYS A 32 16.51 -5.44 -9.63
CA LYS A 32 16.40 -5.93 -11.01
C LYS A 32 17.76 -6.37 -11.55
N GLY A 33 17.87 -7.65 -11.94
CA GLY A 33 19.10 -8.24 -12.43
C GLY A 33 19.97 -8.90 -11.34
N ALA A 34 19.52 -8.91 -10.07
CA ALA A 34 20.12 -9.72 -9.02
C ALA A 34 19.95 -11.23 -9.30
N PRO A 35 20.75 -12.11 -8.69
CA PRO A 35 20.58 -13.56 -8.79
C PRO A 35 19.17 -14.00 -8.42
N GLU A 36 18.63 -15.01 -9.12
CA GLU A 36 17.23 -15.44 -8.96
C GLU A 36 16.91 -15.96 -7.53
N ASP A 37 17.86 -16.56 -6.84
CA ASP A 37 17.73 -16.99 -5.45
C ASP A 37 17.51 -15.77 -4.53
N ILE A 38 18.23 -14.68 -4.72
CA ILE A 38 18.03 -13.43 -3.98
C ILE A 38 16.65 -12.82 -4.29
N ILE A 39 16.25 -12.80 -5.56
CA ILE A 39 14.92 -12.30 -5.95
C ILE A 39 13.82 -13.16 -5.32
N ALA A 40 13.98 -14.48 -5.31
CA ALA A 40 13.02 -15.40 -4.70
C ALA A 40 12.88 -15.15 -3.18
N ASP A 41 13.98 -14.92 -2.48
CA ASP A 41 13.99 -14.61 -1.06
C ASP A 41 13.33 -13.24 -0.79
N LEU A 42 13.62 -12.22 -1.60
CA LEU A 42 12.96 -10.91 -1.48
C LEU A 42 11.44 -11.00 -1.68
N ARG A 43 10.97 -11.78 -2.67
CA ARG A 43 9.53 -12.03 -2.89
C ARG A 43 8.90 -12.79 -1.71
N ALA A 44 9.60 -13.80 -1.17
CA ALA A 44 9.11 -14.56 -0.02
C ALA A 44 8.97 -13.68 1.21
N ASN A 45 9.98 -12.83 1.49
CA ASN A 45 9.91 -11.86 2.59
C ASN A 45 8.78 -10.84 2.36
N PHE A 46 8.68 -10.23 1.19
CA PHE A 46 7.57 -9.33 0.85
C PHE A 46 6.19 -9.94 1.18
N ASN A 47 5.97 -11.19 0.74
CA ASN A 47 4.71 -11.88 1.01
C ASN A 47 4.51 -12.19 2.50
N GLY A 48 5.58 -12.56 3.21
CA GLY A 48 5.57 -12.79 4.65
C GLY A 48 5.13 -11.54 5.41
N GLU A 49 5.80 -10.42 5.19
CA GLU A 49 5.50 -9.14 5.83
C GLU A 49 4.06 -8.68 5.55
N CYS A 50 3.60 -8.80 4.30
CA CYS A 50 2.20 -8.47 3.96
C CYS A 50 1.19 -9.33 4.74
N CYS A 51 1.49 -10.62 4.95
CA CYS A 51 0.63 -11.51 5.75
C CYS A 51 0.67 -11.13 7.23
N GLU A 52 1.85 -10.79 7.77
CA GLU A 52 2.03 -10.45 9.19
C GLU A 52 1.27 -9.19 9.59
N VAL A 53 1.15 -8.20 8.71
CA VAL A 53 0.27 -7.02 8.93
C VAL A 53 -1.14 -7.45 9.32
N GLY A 54 -1.75 -8.31 8.50
CA GLY A 54 -3.11 -8.79 8.76
C GLY A 54 -3.22 -9.68 10.00
N MET A 55 -2.25 -10.57 10.21
CA MET A 55 -2.20 -11.45 11.38
C MET A 55 -2.08 -10.67 12.68
N TYR A 56 -1.16 -9.70 12.76
CA TYR A 56 -0.91 -8.93 13.97
C TYR A 56 -2.10 -8.05 14.33
N LEU A 57 -2.75 -7.41 13.34
CA LEU A 57 -4.00 -6.69 13.58
C LEU A 57 -5.12 -7.59 14.08
N ALA A 58 -5.21 -8.83 13.59
CA ALA A 58 -6.19 -9.80 14.08
C ALA A 58 -5.86 -10.25 15.51
N MET A 59 -4.59 -10.51 15.82
CA MET A 59 -4.11 -10.84 17.18
C MET A 59 -4.36 -9.70 18.16
N ALA A 60 -4.16 -8.45 17.74
CA ALA A 60 -4.48 -7.27 18.53
C ALA A 60 -5.97 -7.24 18.95
N ARG A 61 -6.87 -7.51 18.00
CA ARG A 61 -8.32 -7.59 18.27
C ARG A 61 -8.66 -8.70 19.28
N VAL A 62 -7.98 -9.85 19.21
CA VAL A 62 -8.13 -10.93 20.19
C VAL A 62 -7.68 -10.46 21.58
N ALA A 63 -6.48 -9.90 21.69
CA ALA A 63 -5.94 -9.40 22.96
C ALA A 63 -6.84 -8.35 23.60
N HIS A 64 -7.38 -7.41 22.83
CA HIS A 64 -8.32 -6.41 23.34
C HIS A 64 -9.62 -7.05 23.87
N ARG A 65 -10.18 -8.05 23.16
CA ARG A 65 -11.39 -8.76 23.62
C ARG A 65 -11.15 -9.57 24.89
N GLU A 66 -9.94 -10.09 25.07
CA GLU A 66 -9.54 -10.84 26.27
C GLU A 66 -9.14 -9.94 27.46
N GLY A 67 -9.07 -8.62 27.26
CA GLY A 67 -8.74 -7.66 28.30
C GLY A 67 -7.24 -7.45 28.48
N TYR A 68 -6.43 -7.69 27.47
CA TYR A 68 -4.98 -7.43 27.46
C TYR A 68 -4.62 -6.24 26.54
N PRO A 69 -5.01 -5.01 26.88
CA PRO A 69 -4.84 -3.86 25.97
C PRO A 69 -3.37 -3.55 25.67
N GLU A 70 -2.45 -3.77 26.62
CA GLU A 70 -1.02 -3.56 26.38
C GLU A 70 -0.47 -4.49 25.32
N ILE A 71 -0.88 -5.75 25.30
CA ILE A 71 -0.51 -6.73 24.25
C ILE A 71 -1.15 -6.32 22.92
N GLY A 72 -2.41 -5.91 22.94
CA GLY A 72 -3.11 -5.42 21.73
C GLY A 72 -2.40 -4.24 21.08
N LEU A 73 -2.05 -3.22 21.86
CA LEU A 73 -1.32 -2.05 21.38
C LEU A 73 0.08 -2.40 20.84
N TYR A 74 0.76 -3.37 21.44
CA TYR A 74 2.04 -3.83 20.89
C TYR A 74 1.87 -4.50 19.52
N TRP A 75 0.86 -5.38 19.36
CA TRP A 75 0.55 -5.99 18.06
C TRP A 75 0.18 -4.98 16.99
N GLU A 76 -0.61 -3.95 17.32
CA GLU A 76 -0.94 -2.87 16.38
C GLU A 76 0.31 -2.11 15.92
N LYS A 77 1.22 -1.82 16.86
CA LYS A 77 2.50 -1.18 16.54
C LYS A 77 3.36 -2.06 15.62
N ALA A 78 3.52 -3.36 15.97
CA ALA A 78 4.29 -4.28 15.18
C ALA A 78 3.72 -4.42 13.75
N ALA A 79 2.39 -4.47 13.58
CA ALA A 79 1.76 -4.51 12.26
C ALA A 79 2.18 -3.34 11.35
N TRP A 80 2.38 -2.15 11.91
CA TRP A 80 2.88 -1.00 11.15
C TRP A 80 4.36 -1.11 10.82
N GLU A 81 5.17 -1.71 11.68
CA GLU A 81 6.58 -2.01 11.41
C GLU A 81 6.71 -3.01 10.25
N GLU A 82 5.87 -4.08 10.23
CA GLU A 82 5.83 -5.03 9.11
C GLU A 82 5.32 -4.41 7.81
N ALA A 83 4.39 -3.45 7.89
CA ALA A 83 3.95 -2.72 6.71
C ALA A 83 5.10 -1.89 6.08
N GLU A 84 5.96 -1.29 6.90
CA GLU A 84 7.17 -0.59 6.46
C GLU A 84 8.21 -1.55 5.84
N HIS A 85 8.37 -2.76 6.42
CA HIS A 85 9.23 -3.80 5.84
C HIS A 85 8.71 -4.24 4.47
N ALA A 86 7.41 -4.54 4.37
CA ALA A 86 6.77 -4.88 3.10
C ALA A 86 6.97 -3.78 2.04
N ALA A 87 6.81 -2.49 2.41
CA ALA A 87 7.02 -1.38 1.51
C ALA A 87 8.45 -1.33 0.97
N LYS A 88 9.45 -1.56 1.83
CA LYS A 88 10.87 -1.60 1.42
C LYS A 88 11.15 -2.75 0.46
N PHE A 89 10.62 -3.95 0.72
CA PHE A 89 10.75 -5.08 -0.21
C PHE A 89 10.04 -4.81 -1.54
N ALA A 90 8.87 -4.16 -1.53
CA ALA A 90 8.18 -3.76 -2.74
C ALA A 90 9.01 -2.78 -3.59
N GLU A 91 9.66 -1.80 -2.95
CA GLU A 91 10.55 -0.84 -3.61
C GLU A 91 11.80 -1.52 -4.17
N LEU A 92 12.43 -2.43 -3.41
CA LEU A 92 13.59 -3.20 -3.90
C LEU A 92 13.25 -4.00 -5.15
N LEU A 93 12.11 -4.69 -5.16
CA LEU A 93 11.67 -5.55 -6.25
C LEU A 93 11.17 -4.75 -7.47
N GLY A 94 10.39 -3.68 -7.26
CA GLY A 94 9.76 -2.91 -8.33
C GLY A 94 8.77 -3.74 -9.17
N GLU A 95 8.16 -4.78 -8.58
CA GLU A 95 7.24 -5.69 -9.28
C GLU A 95 5.77 -5.30 -9.08
N VAL A 96 5.43 -4.75 -7.90
CA VAL A 96 4.06 -4.37 -7.52
C VAL A 96 3.83 -2.87 -7.52
N ILE A 97 4.87 -2.09 -7.66
CA ILE A 97 4.87 -0.63 -7.77
C ILE A 97 5.80 -0.16 -8.90
N THR A 98 5.61 1.08 -9.35
CA THR A 98 6.49 1.77 -10.31
C THR A 98 6.90 3.12 -9.76
N ASP A 99 7.89 3.77 -10.39
CA ASP A 99 8.30 5.16 -10.09
C ASP A 99 7.26 6.22 -10.53
N SER A 100 6.14 5.79 -11.13
CA SER A 100 5.10 6.68 -11.63
C SER A 100 3.84 6.61 -10.78
N THR A 101 3.52 7.69 -10.07
CA THR A 101 2.25 7.81 -9.33
C THR A 101 1.04 7.62 -10.25
N ALA A 102 1.10 8.12 -11.49
CA ALA A 102 0.01 7.97 -12.46
C ALA A 102 -0.22 6.49 -12.83
N GLU A 103 0.85 5.73 -13.07
CA GLU A 103 0.76 4.31 -13.39
C GLU A 103 0.32 3.49 -12.17
N ASN A 104 0.84 3.80 -10.98
CA ASN A 104 0.42 3.14 -9.74
C ASN A 104 -1.07 3.35 -9.48
N LEU A 105 -1.61 4.55 -9.69
CA LEU A 105 -3.05 4.81 -9.59
C LEU A 105 -3.87 3.98 -10.58
N LYS A 106 -3.47 3.91 -11.85
CA LYS A 106 -4.16 3.11 -12.87
C LYS A 106 -4.20 1.63 -12.50
N MET A 107 -3.05 1.07 -12.15
CA MET A 107 -2.96 -0.34 -11.75
C MET A 107 -3.86 -0.65 -10.56
N ARG A 108 -3.90 0.25 -9.58
CA ARG A 108 -4.74 0.04 -8.39
C ARG A 108 -6.22 0.19 -8.69
N VAL A 109 -6.65 1.13 -9.54
CA VAL A 109 -8.07 1.23 -9.96
C VAL A 109 -8.56 -0.10 -10.55
N GLU A 110 -7.80 -0.70 -11.47
CA GLU A 110 -8.15 -1.98 -12.07
C GLU A 110 -8.16 -3.13 -11.04
N ALA A 111 -7.20 -3.13 -10.12
CA ALA A 111 -7.14 -4.15 -9.07
C ALA A 111 -8.32 -4.03 -8.09
N GLU A 112 -8.71 -2.82 -7.69
CA GLU A 112 -9.87 -2.58 -6.82
C GLU A 112 -11.19 -2.96 -7.50
N TYR A 113 -11.29 -2.71 -8.82
CA TYR A 113 -12.44 -3.16 -9.60
C TYR A 113 -12.57 -4.69 -9.59
N GLY A 114 -11.48 -5.40 -9.84
CA GLY A 114 -11.43 -6.87 -9.77
C GLY A 114 -11.72 -7.40 -8.36
N ALA A 115 -11.12 -6.79 -7.34
CA ALA A 115 -11.34 -7.15 -5.93
C ALA A 115 -12.80 -6.98 -5.51
N THR A 116 -13.46 -5.89 -5.95
CA THR A 116 -14.89 -5.66 -5.74
C THR A 116 -15.73 -6.79 -6.32
N ALA A 117 -15.47 -7.18 -7.57
CA ALA A 117 -16.19 -8.25 -8.25
C ALA A 117 -16.00 -9.60 -7.54
N GLY A 118 -14.75 -9.96 -7.23
CA GLY A 118 -14.42 -11.22 -6.57
C GLY A 118 -15.04 -11.34 -5.17
N LYS A 119 -14.95 -10.29 -4.34
CA LYS A 119 -15.56 -10.28 -3.01
C LYS A 119 -17.08 -10.31 -3.10
N THR A 120 -17.68 -9.62 -4.07
CA THR A 120 -19.15 -9.67 -4.29
C THR A 120 -19.62 -11.09 -4.65
N ASP A 121 -18.88 -11.80 -5.52
CA ASP A 121 -19.19 -13.19 -5.86
C ASP A 121 -19.07 -14.11 -4.64
N LEU A 122 -17.98 -14.00 -3.88
CA LEU A 122 -17.78 -14.77 -2.65
C LEU A 122 -18.92 -14.52 -1.64
N ALA A 123 -19.33 -13.26 -1.44
CA ALA A 123 -20.44 -12.92 -0.55
C ALA A 123 -21.75 -13.57 -1.01
N LYS A 124 -22.07 -13.54 -2.31
CA LYS A 124 -23.26 -14.20 -2.87
C LYS A 124 -23.25 -15.72 -2.62
N ARG A 125 -22.12 -16.38 -2.84
CA ARG A 125 -21.98 -17.83 -2.59
C ARG A 125 -22.11 -18.15 -1.10
N ALA A 126 -21.54 -17.34 -0.21
CA ALA A 126 -21.70 -17.50 1.23
C ALA A 126 -23.18 -17.36 1.64
N LYS A 127 -23.90 -16.38 1.09
CA LYS A 127 -25.34 -16.20 1.35
C LYS A 127 -26.18 -17.41 0.91
N ALA A 128 -25.89 -17.95 -0.27
CA ALA A 128 -26.59 -19.14 -0.79
C ALA A 128 -26.40 -20.38 0.11
N LEU A 129 -25.32 -20.41 0.91
CA LEU A 129 -25.02 -21.45 1.87
C LEU A 129 -25.47 -21.12 3.31
N ASN A 130 -26.21 -20.03 3.52
CA ASN A 130 -26.60 -19.52 4.84
C ASN A 130 -25.44 -19.21 5.79
N LEU A 131 -24.28 -18.81 5.24
CA LEU A 131 -23.10 -18.39 5.98
C LEU A 131 -23.12 -16.87 6.20
N ASP A 132 -24.11 -16.39 6.96
CA ASP A 132 -24.43 -14.95 7.07
C ASP A 132 -23.26 -14.11 7.60
N ALA A 133 -22.51 -14.58 8.61
CA ALA A 133 -21.36 -13.86 9.15
C ALA A 133 -20.24 -13.67 8.09
N ILE A 134 -20.01 -14.66 7.23
CA ILE A 134 -19.06 -14.57 6.12
C ILE A 134 -19.59 -13.62 5.06
N HIS A 135 -20.86 -13.78 4.68
CA HIS A 135 -21.52 -12.90 3.72
C HIS A 135 -21.40 -11.42 4.14
N ASP A 136 -21.81 -11.09 5.35
CA ASP A 136 -21.87 -9.70 5.82
C ASP A 136 -20.47 -9.07 5.84
N THR A 137 -19.48 -9.79 6.39
CA THR A 137 -18.09 -9.33 6.45
C THR A 137 -17.50 -9.09 5.06
N VAL A 138 -17.65 -10.06 4.14
CA VAL A 138 -17.06 -9.97 2.80
C VAL A 138 -17.81 -8.96 1.92
N HIS A 139 -19.13 -8.83 2.09
CA HIS A 139 -19.93 -7.84 1.37
C HIS A 139 -19.55 -6.41 1.78
N GLU A 140 -19.30 -6.16 3.06
CA GLU A 140 -18.78 -4.87 3.52
C GLU A 140 -17.42 -4.55 2.89
N MET A 141 -16.48 -5.52 2.91
CA MET A 141 -15.18 -5.36 2.23
C MET A 141 -15.33 -5.07 0.74
N ALA A 142 -16.27 -5.73 0.03
CA ALA A 142 -16.53 -5.44 -1.39
C ALA A 142 -16.95 -3.98 -1.63
N ARG A 143 -17.72 -3.39 -0.71
CA ARG A 143 -18.09 -1.97 -0.76
C ARG A 143 -16.91 -1.04 -0.51
N ASP A 144 -15.99 -1.45 0.38
CA ASP A 144 -14.76 -0.71 0.64
C ASP A 144 -13.86 -0.69 -0.60
N GLU A 145 -13.67 -1.85 -1.28
CA GLU A 145 -12.90 -1.89 -2.53
C GLU A 145 -13.49 -0.98 -3.63
N ALA A 146 -14.82 -0.96 -3.75
CA ALA A 146 -15.49 -0.06 -4.69
C ALA A 146 -15.26 1.42 -4.34
N ARG A 147 -15.22 1.76 -3.05
CA ARG A 147 -14.92 3.11 -2.57
C ARG A 147 -13.46 3.47 -2.83
N HIS A 148 -12.52 2.55 -2.57
CA HIS A 148 -11.10 2.73 -2.87
C HIS A 148 -10.88 2.98 -4.36
N GLY A 149 -11.42 2.12 -5.22
CA GLY A 149 -11.31 2.25 -6.68
C GLY A 149 -11.81 3.60 -7.18
N LYS A 150 -13.00 4.04 -6.74
CA LYS A 150 -13.55 5.35 -7.10
C LYS A 150 -12.70 6.52 -6.59
N ALA A 151 -12.14 6.43 -5.41
CA ALA A 151 -11.26 7.45 -4.86
C ALA A 151 -9.96 7.56 -5.67
N LEU A 152 -9.33 6.44 -5.99
CA LEU A 152 -8.11 6.37 -6.79
C LEU A 152 -8.36 6.89 -8.22
N GLU A 153 -9.48 6.52 -8.85
CA GLU A 153 -9.89 7.04 -10.17
C GLU A 153 -10.10 8.55 -10.13
N GLY A 154 -10.77 9.05 -9.08
CA GLY A 154 -10.97 10.48 -8.88
C GLY A 154 -9.65 11.24 -8.75
N LEU A 155 -8.68 10.70 -8.01
CA LEU A 155 -7.33 11.26 -7.89
C LEU A 155 -6.60 11.24 -9.23
N TYR A 156 -6.64 10.10 -9.95
CA TYR A 156 -6.04 10.02 -11.28
C TYR A 156 -6.62 11.07 -12.25
N ASN A 157 -7.96 11.17 -12.32
CA ASN A 157 -8.63 12.12 -13.18
C ASN A 157 -8.29 13.58 -12.83
N ARG A 158 -8.16 13.88 -11.53
CA ARG A 158 -7.84 15.24 -11.07
C ARG A 158 -6.43 15.70 -11.44
N TYR A 159 -5.45 14.82 -11.35
CA TYR A 159 -4.04 15.21 -11.46
C TYR A 159 -3.39 14.84 -12.80
N PHE A 160 -3.87 13.80 -13.48
CA PHE A 160 -3.20 13.23 -14.64
C PHE A 160 -4.05 13.15 -15.90
N LYS A 161 -5.38 13.32 -15.82
CA LYS A 161 -6.25 13.40 -16.99
C LYS A 161 -6.47 14.87 -17.35
N LYS A 162 -5.83 15.30 -18.44
CA LYS A 162 -6.06 16.62 -19.05
C LYS A 162 -7.23 16.57 -20.01
#